data_ec10a13ae350965fc5e4a37e37a2ba52
#
_entry.id   ec10a13ae350965fc5e4a37e37a2ba52
#
_cell.length_a   1.000
_cell.length_b   1.000
_cell.length_c   1.000
_cell.angle_alpha   90.00
_cell.angle_beta   90.00
_cell.angle_gamma   90.00
#
_symmetry.space_group_name_H-M   'P 1'
#
loop_
_entity.id
_entity.type
_entity.pdbx_description
1 polymer ?
#
loop_
_entity_poly.entity_id
_entity_poly.type
_entity_poly.pdbx_seq_one_letter_code
_entity_poly.pdbx_strand_id
1 'polypeptide(L)'
;MKDIFERIKENPGPLGQFADYGEGYFIFPRLEGPIGPRMKFQGKEVIFWSANDYLGLCNHPEVLEADAKAAAEYGMFYPMGARAMSGETEQHLQLERELADFVGKESAYLLNFGYQGMVSTIDALVSRHDVIVYDSNSHACIVDGVRLHMGKSFMFRHNDMDSFEKNIKRANKVAEENGGGILVITEGVFGMTGQQGKLKEIAEFKKQYSFRLLVDDAHGFGTLGKTGAGAGEEQGCQDQIDVYFSTFAKSMAGFGAFIAGNKEIIRYLKFNLRSQIFAKSLTMPMVIGGLKRLELLRTRPEIKAKLWENVEKLQKGLLDRGFNLGNSNTCVTPVFMQGTPVEATLLVKDLRENFGIFTSVVVYPVIPKGSILLRLIPTASHTDAEINETLAAFEAIHDKLVNGVYKEQAEKLLAEQGLEFKPL
;
A
#
# COMPACT_ATOMS: atom_id res chain seq x y z
N MET A 1 -18.92 35.73 -7.96
CA MET A 1 -18.36 34.59 -7.22
C MET A 1 -18.82 33.34 -7.95
N LYS A 2 -17.92 32.45 -8.37
CA LYS A 2 -18.33 31.19 -8.98
C LYS A 2 -18.90 30.26 -7.92
N ASP A 3 -19.98 29.59 -8.22
CA ASP A 3 -20.55 28.52 -7.41
C ASP A 3 -19.58 27.33 -7.34
N ILE A 4 -19.67 26.54 -6.27
CA ILE A 4 -18.78 25.38 -6.01
C ILE A 4 -18.87 24.38 -7.17
N PHE A 5 -20.05 24.08 -7.68
CA PHE A 5 -20.23 23.09 -8.75
C PHE A 5 -19.71 23.59 -10.10
N GLU A 6 -19.84 24.89 -10.39
CA GLU A 6 -19.24 25.50 -11.59
C GLU A 6 -17.72 25.38 -11.57
N ARG A 7 -17.10 25.66 -10.41
CA ARG A 7 -15.67 25.48 -10.23
C ARG A 7 -15.20 24.04 -10.44
N ILE A 8 -15.96 23.06 -9.93
CA ILE A 8 -15.65 21.63 -10.06
C ILE A 8 -15.74 21.19 -11.54
N LYS A 9 -16.72 21.68 -12.29
CA LYS A 9 -16.83 21.40 -13.74
C LYS A 9 -15.62 21.89 -14.53
N GLU A 10 -15.02 23.03 -14.14
CA GLU A 10 -13.85 23.58 -14.80
C GLU A 10 -12.53 22.89 -14.39
N ASN A 11 -12.52 22.24 -13.23
CA ASN A 11 -11.34 21.52 -12.73
C ASN A 11 -11.74 20.13 -12.21
N PRO A 12 -11.76 19.12 -13.06
CA PRO A 12 -12.17 17.77 -12.71
C PRO A 12 -11.17 17.02 -11.79
N GLY A 13 -10.07 17.65 -11.44
CA GLY A 13 -9.03 17.06 -10.60
C GLY A 13 -8.06 16.12 -11.35
N PRO A 14 -7.06 15.58 -10.63
CA PRO A 14 -5.94 14.85 -11.25
C PRO A 14 -6.36 13.61 -12.06
N LEU A 15 -7.37 12.88 -11.63
CA LEU A 15 -7.86 11.69 -12.36
C LEU A 15 -9.00 12.04 -13.32
N GLY A 16 -9.84 13.01 -12.98
CA GLY A 16 -10.99 13.39 -13.80
C GLY A 16 -10.60 13.95 -15.17
N GLN A 17 -9.40 14.53 -15.31
CA GLN A 17 -8.86 14.93 -16.63
C GLN A 17 -8.72 13.78 -17.61
N PHE A 18 -8.72 12.53 -17.14
CA PHE A 18 -8.59 11.33 -17.96
C PHE A 18 -9.92 10.57 -18.13
N ALA A 19 -11.04 11.09 -17.60
CA ALA A 19 -12.32 10.38 -17.56
C ALA A 19 -12.81 9.96 -18.96
N ASP A 20 -12.81 10.90 -19.91
CA ASP A 20 -13.45 10.68 -21.23
C ASP A 20 -12.82 9.55 -22.04
N TYR A 21 -11.54 9.25 -21.84
CA TYR A 21 -10.83 8.20 -22.60
C TYR A 21 -10.22 7.10 -21.74
N GLY A 22 -10.16 7.30 -20.44
CA GLY A 22 -9.52 6.37 -19.49
C GLY A 22 -10.47 5.48 -18.71
N GLU A 23 -11.74 5.91 -18.54
CA GLU A 23 -12.70 5.21 -17.71
C GLU A 23 -13.05 3.81 -18.30
N GLY A 24 -13.06 2.82 -17.43
CA GLY A 24 -13.37 1.42 -17.80
C GLY A 24 -12.21 0.66 -18.47
N TYR A 25 -11.13 1.36 -18.85
CA TYR A 25 -9.94 0.74 -19.42
C TYR A 25 -8.69 0.97 -18.58
N PHE A 26 -8.23 2.22 -18.46
CA PHE A 26 -7.04 2.59 -17.68
C PHE A 26 -7.37 2.94 -16.23
N ILE A 27 -8.53 3.59 -16.03
CA ILE A 27 -9.07 4.02 -14.76
C ILE A 27 -10.39 3.28 -14.55
N PHE A 28 -10.60 2.74 -13.36
CA PHE A 28 -11.74 1.87 -13.03
C PHE A 28 -11.94 0.69 -14.01
N PRO A 29 -10.87 -0.08 -14.35
CA PRO A 29 -10.98 -1.21 -15.27
C PRO A 29 -11.94 -2.26 -14.69
N ARG A 30 -12.78 -2.82 -15.56
CA ARG A 30 -13.74 -3.86 -15.18
C ARG A 30 -13.10 -5.22 -15.41
N LEU A 31 -12.69 -5.87 -14.31
CA LEU A 31 -12.17 -7.24 -14.31
C LEU A 31 -13.29 -8.20 -13.93
N GLU A 32 -13.25 -9.40 -14.49
CA GLU A 32 -14.28 -10.42 -14.34
C GLU A 32 -13.69 -11.73 -13.80
N GLY A 33 -14.50 -12.45 -13.04
CA GLY A 33 -14.16 -13.74 -12.45
C GLY A 33 -13.57 -13.62 -11.04
N PRO A 34 -13.23 -14.75 -10.42
CA PRO A 34 -12.54 -14.78 -9.12
C PRO A 34 -11.14 -14.20 -9.27
N ILE A 35 -10.67 -13.52 -8.22
CA ILE A 35 -9.32 -12.97 -8.22
C ILE A 35 -8.28 -14.08 -8.30
N GLY A 36 -7.22 -13.87 -9.09
CA GLY A 36 -6.14 -14.84 -9.23
C GLY A 36 -5.06 -14.35 -10.20
N PRO A 37 -4.05 -15.20 -10.48
CA PRO A 37 -3.00 -14.87 -11.45
C PRO A 37 -3.53 -14.62 -12.86
N ARG A 38 -4.67 -15.22 -13.20
CA ARG A 38 -5.39 -14.98 -14.46
C ARG A 38 -6.79 -14.50 -14.17
N MET A 39 -7.19 -13.44 -14.86
CA MET A 39 -8.54 -12.86 -14.81
C MET A 39 -9.02 -12.54 -16.22
N LYS A 40 -10.29 -12.19 -16.36
CA LYS A 40 -10.81 -11.70 -17.64
C LYS A 40 -10.87 -10.17 -17.62
N PHE A 41 -10.44 -9.57 -18.72
CA PHE A 41 -10.56 -8.16 -19.00
C PHE A 41 -11.09 -7.97 -20.42
N GLN A 42 -12.25 -7.31 -20.53
CA GLN A 42 -12.96 -7.14 -21.82
C GLN A 42 -13.15 -8.47 -22.57
N GLY A 43 -13.55 -9.52 -21.85
CA GLY A 43 -13.83 -10.84 -22.39
C GLY A 43 -12.58 -11.67 -22.76
N LYS A 44 -11.36 -11.13 -22.63
CA LYS A 44 -10.10 -11.85 -22.87
C LYS A 44 -9.43 -12.22 -21.55
N GLU A 45 -8.79 -13.38 -21.50
CA GLU A 45 -7.96 -13.77 -20.37
C GLU A 45 -6.65 -12.96 -20.36
N VAL A 46 -6.27 -12.50 -19.19
CA VAL A 46 -5.01 -11.75 -18.96
C VAL A 46 -4.29 -12.28 -17.72
N ILE A 47 -2.97 -12.27 -17.74
CA ILE A 47 -2.14 -12.47 -16.54
C ILE A 47 -2.21 -11.18 -15.71
N PHE A 48 -2.59 -11.29 -14.45
CA PHE A 48 -3.01 -10.18 -13.63
C PHE A 48 -1.98 -9.82 -12.56
N TRP A 49 -1.27 -8.70 -12.74
CA TRP A 49 -0.21 -8.21 -11.86
C TRP A 49 -0.61 -7.03 -10.98
N SER A 50 -1.91 -6.76 -10.82
CA SER A 50 -2.38 -5.53 -10.12
C SER A 50 -3.09 -5.79 -8.79
N ALA A 51 -3.20 -7.03 -8.32
CA ALA A 51 -3.75 -7.33 -6.99
C ALA A 51 -2.66 -7.29 -5.91
N ASN A 52 -2.99 -6.73 -4.74
CA ASN A 52 -2.10 -6.78 -3.58
C ASN A 52 -2.26 -8.08 -2.76
N ASP A 53 -2.78 -9.15 -3.34
CA ASP A 53 -2.94 -10.47 -2.73
C ASP A 53 -1.60 -11.23 -2.69
N TYR A 54 -0.59 -10.65 -2.04
CA TYR A 54 0.80 -11.14 -2.06
C TYR A 54 0.93 -12.63 -1.80
N LEU A 55 0.18 -13.13 -0.81
CA LEU A 55 0.26 -14.53 -0.38
C LEU A 55 -0.76 -15.44 -1.07
N GLY A 56 -1.58 -14.91 -1.99
CA GLY A 56 -2.60 -15.69 -2.67
C GLY A 56 -3.73 -16.19 -1.75
N LEU A 57 -3.97 -15.51 -0.63
CA LEU A 57 -4.93 -15.96 0.37
C LEU A 57 -6.38 -15.67 0.00
N CYS A 58 -6.63 -14.83 -1.01
CA CYS A 58 -7.99 -14.44 -1.39
C CYS A 58 -8.85 -15.65 -1.80
N ASN A 59 -8.25 -16.63 -2.47
CA ASN A 59 -8.91 -17.86 -2.91
C ASN A 59 -8.33 -19.13 -2.25
N HIS A 60 -7.58 -18.98 -1.16
CA HIS A 60 -7.05 -20.13 -0.46
C HIS A 60 -8.19 -20.98 0.12
N PRO A 61 -8.25 -22.30 -0.13
CA PRO A 61 -9.38 -23.14 0.26
C PRO A 61 -9.76 -23.06 1.75
N GLU A 62 -8.77 -23.11 2.65
CA GLU A 62 -8.99 -23.02 4.10
C GLU A 62 -9.52 -21.63 4.52
N VAL A 63 -9.17 -20.58 3.77
CA VAL A 63 -9.65 -19.22 4.02
C VAL A 63 -11.11 -19.08 3.58
N LEU A 64 -11.43 -19.58 2.37
CA LEU A 64 -12.81 -19.56 1.86
C LEU A 64 -13.75 -20.36 2.76
N GLU A 65 -13.29 -21.53 3.25
CA GLU A 65 -14.06 -22.36 4.19
C GLU A 65 -14.31 -21.63 5.51
N ALA A 66 -13.28 -21.00 6.09
CA ALA A 66 -13.41 -20.26 7.35
C ALA A 66 -14.35 -19.06 7.21
N ASP A 67 -14.22 -18.28 6.14
CA ASP A 67 -15.06 -17.11 5.85
C ASP A 67 -16.53 -17.56 5.65
N ALA A 68 -16.78 -18.62 4.87
CA ALA A 68 -18.11 -19.16 4.61
C ALA A 68 -18.77 -19.72 5.88
N LYS A 69 -18.02 -20.49 6.69
CA LYS A 69 -18.50 -21.03 7.96
C LYS A 69 -18.87 -19.92 8.94
N ALA A 70 -18.03 -18.91 9.08
CA ALA A 70 -18.31 -17.77 9.95
C ALA A 70 -19.55 -17.00 9.49
N ALA A 71 -19.72 -16.82 8.16
CA ALA A 71 -20.89 -16.17 7.60
C ALA A 71 -22.18 -16.97 7.84
N ALA A 72 -22.12 -18.31 7.77
CA ALA A 72 -23.25 -19.19 8.04
C ALA A 72 -23.64 -19.21 9.53
N GLU A 73 -22.66 -19.18 10.43
CA GLU A 73 -22.86 -19.25 11.88
C GLU A 73 -23.35 -17.94 12.49
N TYR A 74 -22.72 -16.82 12.11
CA TYR A 74 -22.96 -15.49 12.72
C TYR A 74 -23.78 -14.56 11.82
N GLY A 75 -23.92 -14.88 10.53
CA GLY A 75 -24.42 -13.95 9.53
C GLY A 75 -23.34 -12.97 9.05
N MET A 76 -23.53 -12.41 7.86
CA MET A 76 -22.55 -11.55 7.19
C MET A 76 -22.21 -10.25 7.95
N PHE A 77 -23.13 -9.77 8.79
CA PHE A 77 -23.05 -8.42 9.34
C PHE A 77 -22.97 -8.35 10.87
N TYR A 78 -22.95 -9.47 11.56
CA TYR A 78 -22.75 -9.52 13.00
C TYR A 78 -21.32 -9.07 13.39
N PRO A 79 -21.15 -8.32 14.51
CA PRO A 79 -22.14 -7.67 15.34
C PRO A 79 -22.57 -6.32 14.74
N MET A 80 -23.83 -5.91 14.92
CA MET A 80 -24.39 -4.69 14.32
C MET A 80 -24.10 -3.39 15.10
N GLY A 81 -23.24 -3.42 16.10
CA GLY A 81 -22.87 -2.26 16.94
C GLY A 81 -21.44 -1.79 16.76
N ALA A 82 -21.14 -0.59 17.22
CA ALA A 82 -19.78 -0.12 17.42
C ALA A 82 -19.11 -0.89 18.59
N ARG A 83 -17.78 -1.03 18.52
CA ARG A 83 -17.00 -1.71 19.58
C ARG A 83 -17.29 -1.13 20.98
N ALA A 84 -17.45 0.17 21.08
CA ALA A 84 -17.71 0.86 22.35
C ALA A 84 -19.10 0.53 22.96
N MET A 85 -20.04 -0.02 22.20
CA MET A 85 -21.40 -0.26 22.64
C MET A 85 -21.74 -1.75 22.70
N SER A 86 -21.91 -2.39 21.56
CA SER A 86 -22.38 -3.78 21.45
C SER A 86 -21.64 -4.60 20.39
N GLY A 87 -20.56 -4.06 19.83
CA GLY A 87 -19.82 -4.68 18.74
C GLY A 87 -18.51 -5.34 19.14
N GLU A 88 -18.21 -5.45 20.44
CA GLU A 88 -17.02 -6.16 20.94
C GLU A 88 -17.36 -7.62 21.19
N THR A 89 -16.54 -8.54 20.67
CA THR A 89 -16.69 -9.99 20.91
C THR A 89 -15.36 -10.59 21.33
N GLU A 90 -15.39 -11.80 21.91
CA GLU A 90 -14.15 -12.50 22.30
C GLU A 90 -13.24 -12.79 21.10
N GLN A 91 -13.82 -13.06 19.92
CA GLN A 91 -13.06 -13.30 18.69
C GLN A 91 -12.29 -12.03 18.22
N HIS A 92 -12.89 -10.84 18.40
CA HIS A 92 -12.15 -9.58 18.16
C HIS A 92 -10.94 -9.46 19.10
N LEU A 93 -11.15 -9.71 20.39
CA LEU A 93 -10.08 -9.67 21.39
C LEU A 93 -9.01 -10.74 21.14
N GLN A 94 -9.43 -11.93 20.68
CA GLN A 94 -8.50 -12.99 20.30
C GLN A 94 -7.62 -12.55 19.13
N LEU A 95 -8.21 -12.04 18.05
CA LEU A 95 -7.45 -11.58 16.89
C LEU A 95 -6.48 -10.44 17.26
N GLU A 96 -6.90 -9.52 18.13
CA GLU A 96 -6.03 -8.46 18.65
C GLU A 96 -4.83 -9.02 19.42
N ARG A 97 -5.05 -9.99 20.32
CA ARG A 97 -3.96 -10.65 21.08
C ARG A 97 -2.99 -11.35 20.14
N GLU A 98 -3.51 -12.10 19.17
CA GLU A 98 -2.68 -12.87 18.24
C GLU A 98 -1.90 -11.99 17.26
N LEU A 99 -2.50 -10.87 16.81
CA LEU A 99 -1.80 -9.88 15.99
C LEU A 99 -0.68 -9.19 16.77
N ALA A 100 -0.95 -8.79 18.04
CA ALA A 100 0.06 -8.19 18.90
C ALA A 100 1.26 -9.13 19.09
N ASP A 101 1.00 -10.39 19.42
CA ASP A 101 2.02 -11.42 19.56
C ASP A 101 2.81 -11.63 18.26
N PHE A 102 2.11 -11.69 17.12
CA PHE A 102 2.74 -11.92 15.81
C PHE A 102 3.73 -10.80 15.43
N VAL A 103 3.39 -9.55 15.72
CA VAL A 103 4.28 -8.41 15.43
C VAL A 103 5.15 -8.00 16.64
N GLY A 104 5.23 -8.83 17.68
CA GLY A 104 6.09 -8.60 18.84
C GLY A 104 5.76 -7.34 19.64
N LYS A 105 4.46 -7.03 19.81
CA LYS A 105 3.97 -5.89 20.59
C LYS A 105 3.12 -6.34 21.78
N GLU A 106 2.98 -5.47 22.79
CA GLU A 106 2.23 -5.80 24.01
C GLU A 106 0.72 -5.89 23.77
N SER A 107 0.19 -5.11 22.85
CA SER A 107 -1.24 -5.01 22.58
C SER A 107 -1.50 -4.58 21.14
N ALA A 108 -2.67 -4.93 20.62
CA ALA A 108 -3.17 -4.43 19.34
C ALA A 108 -4.65 -4.04 19.45
N TYR A 109 -5.11 -3.26 18.51
CA TYR A 109 -6.51 -2.89 18.35
C TYR A 109 -6.91 -2.92 16.87
N LEU A 110 -8.03 -3.57 16.58
CA LEU A 110 -8.57 -3.71 15.23
C LEU A 110 -9.21 -2.42 14.75
N LEU A 111 -9.03 -2.15 13.46
CA LEU A 111 -9.58 -1.01 12.74
C LEU A 111 -10.42 -1.51 11.56
N ASN A 112 -11.50 -0.79 11.23
CA ASN A 112 -12.40 -1.20 10.14
C ASN A 112 -11.76 -1.05 8.76
N PHE A 113 -10.99 0.01 8.53
CA PHE A 113 -10.32 0.29 7.26
C PHE A 113 -8.95 0.91 7.52
N GLY A 114 -7.97 0.56 6.68
CA GLY A 114 -6.61 1.07 6.80
C GLY A 114 -6.54 2.60 6.66
N TYR A 115 -7.13 3.16 5.61
CA TYR A 115 -7.08 4.59 5.34
C TYR A 115 -7.62 5.43 6.52
N GLN A 116 -8.88 5.17 6.91
CA GLN A 116 -9.52 5.88 8.02
C GLN A 116 -8.82 5.61 9.37
N GLY A 117 -8.34 4.37 9.54
CA GLY A 117 -7.62 3.96 10.75
C GLY A 117 -6.33 4.76 10.93
N MET A 118 -5.52 4.89 9.87
CA MET A 118 -4.28 5.69 9.92
C MET A 118 -4.56 7.15 10.18
N VAL A 119 -5.48 7.77 9.42
CA VAL A 119 -5.90 9.18 9.63
C VAL A 119 -6.33 9.42 11.07
N SER A 120 -7.20 8.55 11.61
CA SER A 120 -7.71 8.66 12.97
C SER A 120 -6.65 8.37 14.03
N THR A 121 -5.68 7.49 13.75
CA THR A 121 -4.57 7.20 14.66
C THR A 121 -3.67 8.42 14.80
N ILE A 122 -3.32 9.07 13.70
CA ILE A 122 -2.51 10.30 13.72
C ILE A 122 -3.27 11.40 14.50
N ASP A 123 -4.54 11.66 14.16
CA ASP A 123 -5.38 12.66 14.82
C ASP A 123 -5.51 12.41 16.34
N ALA A 124 -5.64 11.15 16.76
CA ALA A 124 -5.76 10.80 18.17
C ALA A 124 -4.44 10.91 18.95
N LEU A 125 -3.29 10.72 18.30
CA LEU A 125 -1.98 10.71 18.96
C LEU A 125 -1.42 12.10 19.22
N VAL A 126 -1.73 13.09 18.37
CA VAL A 126 -1.08 14.39 18.39
C VAL A 126 -2.04 15.52 18.76
N SER A 127 -1.54 16.47 19.52
CA SER A 127 -2.20 17.73 19.84
C SER A 127 -1.56 18.89 19.06
N ARG A 128 -2.17 20.07 19.08
CA ARG A 128 -1.62 21.28 18.45
C ARG A 128 -0.22 21.70 18.94
N HIS A 129 0.23 21.16 20.08
CA HIS A 129 1.53 21.46 20.66
C HIS A 129 2.63 20.53 20.15
N ASP A 130 2.23 19.37 19.61
CA ASP A 130 3.14 18.37 19.09
C ASP A 130 3.63 18.70 17.68
N VAL A 131 4.66 17.99 17.25
CA VAL A 131 5.26 18.17 15.92
C VAL A 131 5.28 16.83 15.19
N ILE A 132 4.88 16.83 13.93
CA ILE A 132 4.98 15.65 13.07
C ILE A 132 6.18 15.80 12.14
N VAL A 133 6.98 14.72 12.01
CA VAL A 133 8.03 14.59 10.99
C VAL A 133 7.71 13.37 10.14
N TYR A 134 7.57 13.53 8.80
CA TYR A 134 7.13 12.44 7.93
C TYR A 134 7.87 12.40 6.60
N ASP A 135 7.94 11.20 5.98
CA ASP A 135 8.59 10.99 4.68
C ASP A 135 7.76 11.60 3.54
N SER A 136 8.43 12.20 2.56
CA SER A 136 7.77 12.85 1.40
C SER A 136 6.98 11.90 0.51
N ASN A 137 7.31 10.61 0.51
CA ASN A 137 6.61 9.60 -0.27
C ASN A 137 5.55 8.84 0.52
N SER A 138 5.20 9.34 1.71
CA SER A 138 4.16 8.73 2.55
C SER A 138 2.82 8.63 1.85
N HIS A 139 2.13 7.53 2.11
CA HIS A 139 0.80 7.23 1.57
C HIS A 139 -0.21 8.35 1.89
N ALA A 140 -1.20 8.52 1.02
CA ALA A 140 -2.22 9.57 1.15
C ALA A 140 -2.92 9.60 2.52
N CYS A 141 -3.12 8.45 3.16
CA CYS A 141 -3.71 8.39 4.50
C CYS A 141 -2.84 9.05 5.57
N ILE A 142 -1.52 8.96 5.46
CA ILE A 142 -0.59 9.67 6.35
C ILE A 142 -0.66 11.16 6.07
N VAL A 143 -0.60 11.56 4.79
CA VAL A 143 -0.71 12.96 4.39
C VAL A 143 -2.01 13.60 4.87
N ASP A 144 -3.12 12.90 4.75
CA ASP A 144 -4.42 13.40 5.23
C ASP A 144 -4.48 13.47 6.76
N GLY A 145 -3.89 12.51 7.48
CA GLY A 145 -3.72 12.60 8.93
C GLY A 145 -2.87 13.80 9.35
N VAL A 146 -1.77 14.05 8.64
CA VAL A 146 -0.93 15.24 8.86
C VAL A 146 -1.68 16.55 8.56
N ARG A 147 -2.57 16.57 7.56
CA ARG A 147 -3.40 17.75 7.25
C ARG A 147 -4.41 18.10 8.34
N LEU A 148 -4.88 17.11 9.11
CA LEU A 148 -5.77 17.35 10.24
C LEU A 148 -5.03 17.92 11.45
N HIS A 149 -3.71 17.72 11.52
CA HIS A 149 -2.91 18.21 12.62
C HIS A 149 -2.82 19.74 12.63
N MET A 150 -3.16 20.34 13.77
CA MET A 150 -3.18 21.80 13.95
C MET A 150 -1.82 22.40 14.39
N GLY A 151 -0.85 21.55 14.70
CA GLY A 151 0.51 21.95 15.04
C GLY A 151 1.43 22.07 13.83
N LYS A 152 2.73 22.01 14.08
CA LYS A 152 3.74 22.05 13.02
C LYS A 152 4.04 20.66 12.47
N SER A 153 4.26 20.57 11.16
CA SER A 153 4.77 19.37 10.51
C SER A 153 5.97 19.69 9.63
N PHE A 154 6.90 18.76 9.54
CA PHE A 154 8.09 18.83 8.70
C PHE A 154 8.19 17.58 7.84
N MET A 155 8.26 17.76 6.55
CA MET A 155 8.45 16.70 5.57
C MET A 155 9.94 16.53 5.28
N PHE A 156 10.49 15.32 5.38
CA PHE A 156 11.84 15.02 4.93
C PHE A 156 11.83 14.32 3.57
N ARG A 157 12.91 14.50 2.80
CA ARG A 157 13.06 13.84 1.50
C ARG A 157 13.09 12.33 1.69
N HIS A 158 12.45 11.62 0.77
CA HIS A 158 12.31 10.17 0.82
C HIS A 158 13.63 9.45 1.09
N ASN A 159 13.65 8.67 2.18
CA ASN A 159 14.81 7.87 2.60
C ASN A 159 16.15 8.64 2.72
N ASP A 160 16.10 9.97 2.87
CA ASP A 160 17.26 10.85 3.00
C ASP A 160 17.51 11.19 4.48
N MET A 161 18.52 10.56 5.07
CA MET A 161 18.81 10.70 6.51
C MET A 161 19.39 12.08 6.86
N ASP A 162 20.07 12.76 5.95
CA ASP A 162 20.52 14.14 6.16
C ASP A 162 19.32 15.09 6.21
N SER A 163 18.36 14.88 5.31
CA SER A 163 17.09 15.61 5.33
C SER A 163 16.29 15.29 6.57
N PHE A 164 16.26 14.02 7.02
CA PHE A 164 15.62 13.61 8.27
C PHE A 164 16.25 14.31 9.47
N GLU A 165 17.58 14.25 9.60
CA GLU A 165 18.31 14.89 10.72
C GLU A 165 18.04 16.39 10.78
N LYS A 166 18.07 17.09 9.65
CA LYS A 166 17.74 18.51 9.57
C LYS A 166 16.32 18.79 10.10
N ASN A 167 15.35 17.96 9.73
CA ASN A 167 13.95 18.18 10.10
C ASN A 167 13.66 17.76 11.55
N ILE A 168 14.29 16.69 12.07
CA ILE A 168 14.12 16.30 13.48
C ILE A 168 14.75 17.34 14.41
N LYS A 169 15.89 17.95 14.07
CA LYS A 169 16.47 19.09 14.80
C LYS A 169 15.51 20.29 14.88
N ARG A 170 14.86 20.62 13.76
CA ARG A 170 13.85 21.70 13.74
C ARG A 170 12.63 21.34 14.57
N ALA A 171 12.17 20.08 14.47
CA ALA A 171 11.04 19.58 15.22
C ALA A 171 11.32 19.62 16.74
N ASN A 172 12.51 19.22 17.17
CA ASN A 172 12.91 19.24 18.58
C ASN A 172 12.83 20.66 19.15
N LYS A 173 13.38 21.65 18.44
CA LYS A 173 13.28 23.04 18.88
C LYS A 173 11.84 23.53 19.04
N VAL A 174 10.98 23.24 18.05
CA VAL A 174 9.57 23.66 18.08
C VAL A 174 8.79 22.92 19.17
N ALA A 175 9.05 21.63 19.38
CA ALA A 175 8.41 20.84 20.42
C ALA A 175 8.78 21.36 21.82
N GLU A 176 10.06 21.69 22.07
CA GLU A 176 10.53 22.31 23.30
C GLU A 176 9.86 23.66 23.55
N GLU A 177 9.78 24.53 22.54
CA GLU A 177 9.12 25.85 22.63
C GLU A 177 7.62 25.72 22.93
N ASN A 178 6.94 24.71 22.39
CA ASN A 178 5.50 24.50 22.54
C ASN A 178 5.13 23.63 23.77
N GLY A 179 6.10 22.99 24.41
CA GLY A 179 5.86 22.00 25.47
C GLY A 179 5.18 20.73 24.95
N GLY A 180 5.41 20.36 23.68
CA GLY A 180 4.86 19.17 23.02
C GLY A 180 5.89 18.06 22.82
N GLY A 181 5.46 16.98 22.13
CA GLY A 181 6.29 15.87 21.70
C GLY A 181 6.50 15.84 20.18
N ILE A 182 7.21 14.81 19.72
CA ILE A 182 7.46 14.60 18.29
C ILE A 182 6.96 13.22 17.89
N LEU A 183 6.14 13.18 16.83
CA LEU A 183 5.74 11.95 16.15
C LEU A 183 6.45 11.87 14.79
N VAL A 184 7.30 10.86 14.63
CA VAL A 184 7.91 10.51 13.34
C VAL A 184 7.04 9.47 12.66
N ILE A 185 6.72 9.66 11.38
CA ILE A 185 5.89 8.74 10.59
C ILE A 185 6.64 8.37 9.31
N THR A 186 6.74 7.07 9.05
CA THR A 186 7.27 6.53 7.79
C THR A 186 6.59 5.21 7.44
N GLU A 187 6.92 4.65 6.28
CA GLU A 187 6.41 3.34 5.86
C GLU A 187 7.47 2.26 6.02
N GLY A 188 7.05 1.03 6.31
CA GLY A 188 7.92 -0.13 6.24
C GLY A 188 8.32 -0.45 4.82
N VAL A 189 7.35 -0.39 3.92
CA VAL A 189 7.53 -0.55 2.47
C VAL A 189 6.71 0.47 1.72
N PHE A 190 7.36 1.24 0.86
CA PHE A 190 6.71 2.20 -0.03
C PHE A 190 6.10 1.48 -1.25
N GLY A 191 4.79 1.36 -1.24
CA GLY A 191 4.05 0.49 -2.16
C GLY A 191 4.13 0.82 -3.64
N MET A 192 4.63 1.99 -4.05
CA MET A 192 4.84 2.37 -5.45
C MET A 192 6.24 2.01 -5.95
N THR A 193 7.26 2.28 -5.14
CA THR A 193 8.66 2.12 -5.54
C THR A 193 9.27 0.79 -5.08
N GLY A 194 8.59 0.06 -4.20
CA GLY A 194 9.08 -1.19 -3.64
C GLY A 194 10.29 -1.03 -2.71
N GLN A 195 10.62 0.18 -2.28
CA GLN A 195 11.70 0.44 -1.35
C GLN A 195 11.25 0.22 0.09
N GLN A 196 12.11 -0.34 0.91
CA GLN A 196 11.92 -0.31 2.36
C GLN A 196 12.22 1.09 2.90
N GLY A 197 11.47 1.50 3.93
CA GLY A 197 11.83 2.65 4.75
C GLY A 197 13.10 2.36 5.55
N LYS A 198 13.91 3.37 5.82
CA LYS A 198 15.13 3.27 6.62
C LYS A 198 14.82 3.26 8.12
N LEU A 199 14.08 2.23 8.58
CA LEU A 199 13.57 2.17 9.94
C LEU A 199 14.69 2.11 10.98
N LYS A 200 15.71 1.30 10.73
CA LYS A 200 16.84 1.13 11.63
C LYS A 200 17.64 2.42 11.77
N GLU A 201 17.91 3.10 10.64
CA GLU A 201 18.62 4.37 10.65
C GLU A 201 17.81 5.46 11.36
N ILE A 202 16.50 5.55 11.12
CA ILE A 202 15.61 6.48 11.84
C ILE A 202 15.63 6.17 13.35
N ALA A 203 15.55 4.90 13.73
CA ALA A 203 15.56 4.50 15.13
C ALA A 203 16.86 4.87 15.85
N GLU A 204 18.01 4.87 15.16
CA GLU A 204 19.28 5.31 15.74
C GLU A 204 19.26 6.78 16.24
N PHE A 205 18.47 7.64 15.62
CA PHE A 205 18.29 9.03 16.05
C PHE A 205 17.55 9.15 17.39
N LYS A 206 16.86 8.11 17.88
CA LYS A 206 16.29 8.09 19.25
C LYS A 206 17.34 8.24 20.34
N LYS A 207 18.61 7.92 20.04
CA LYS A 207 19.73 8.14 20.96
C LYS A 207 20.04 9.63 21.20
N GLN A 208 19.63 10.50 20.28
CA GLN A 208 19.93 11.94 20.29
C GLN A 208 18.67 12.80 20.46
N TYR A 209 17.52 12.33 19.98
CA TYR A 209 16.26 13.07 19.97
C TYR A 209 15.16 12.24 20.59
N SER A 210 14.32 12.88 21.40
CA SER A 210 13.12 12.23 21.97
C SER A 210 11.97 12.33 20.98
N PHE A 211 11.59 11.19 20.36
CA PHE A 211 10.43 11.09 19.49
C PHE A 211 9.78 9.72 19.57
N ARG A 212 8.53 9.61 19.13
CA ARG A 212 7.83 8.36 18.91
C ARG A 212 7.78 8.04 17.43
N LEU A 213 7.94 6.75 17.10
CA LEU A 213 7.96 6.26 15.72
C LEU A 213 6.69 5.47 15.41
N LEU A 214 5.89 5.97 14.47
CA LEU A 214 4.77 5.27 13.85
C LEU A 214 5.20 4.75 12.48
N VAL A 215 5.01 3.46 12.26
CA VAL A 215 5.34 2.82 10.98
C VAL A 215 4.09 2.24 10.34
N ASP A 216 3.80 2.67 9.12
CA ASP A 216 2.84 2.02 8.21
C ASP A 216 3.52 0.86 7.50
N ASP A 217 3.26 -0.34 7.96
CA ASP A 217 3.84 -1.56 7.38
C ASP A 217 2.82 -2.36 6.55
N ALA A 218 1.91 -1.65 5.89
CA ALA A 218 0.85 -2.24 5.10
C ALA A 218 1.34 -3.17 3.98
N HIS A 219 2.53 -2.94 3.43
CA HIS A 219 3.15 -3.77 2.39
C HIS A 219 4.23 -4.73 2.92
N GLY A 220 4.76 -4.51 4.13
CA GLY A 220 5.77 -5.38 4.74
C GLY A 220 5.15 -6.51 5.58
N PHE A 221 4.02 -6.26 6.25
CA PHE A 221 3.32 -7.28 7.02
C PHE A 221 2.95 -8.49 6.16
N GLY A 222 3.33 -9.68 6.62
CA GLY A 222 3.13 -10.96 5.92
C GLY A 222 4.16 -11.22 4.82
N THR A 223 4.95 -10.23 4.38
CA THR A 223 5.88 -10.37 3.25
C THR A 223 7.35 -10.27 3.65
N LEU A 224 7.69 -9.43 4.62
CA LEU A 224 9.05 -9.20 5.11
C LEU A 224 9.27 -9.80 6.49
N GLY A 225 10.53 -9.97 6.83
CA GLY A 225 10.98 -10.60 8.06
C GLY A 225 10.93 -12.12 8.03
N LYS A 226 11.64 -12.74 8.96
CA LYS A 226 11.74 -14.20 9.05
C LYS A 226 10.37 -14.84 9.23
N THR A 227 9.55 -14.29 10.11
CA THR A 227 8.21 -14.82 10.43
C THR A 227 7.11 -14.18 9.59
N GLY A 228 7.38 -13.05 8.93
CA GLY A 228 6.39 -12.22 8.27
C GLY A 228 5.88 -11.07 9.13
N ALA A 229 6.54 -10.76 10.26
CA ALA A 229 6.13 -9.67 11.13
C ALA A 229 6.43 -8.27 10.53
N GLY A 230 7.07 -8.21 9.38
CA GLY A 230 7.20 -7.01 8.57
C GLY A 230 8.58 -6.39 8.55
N ALA A 231 8.65 -5.13 8.11
CA ALA A 231 9.90 -4.41 7.86
C ALA A 231 10.72 -4.16 9.14
N GLY A 232 10.07 -4.00 10.27
CA GLY A 232 10.75 -3.86 11.56
C GLY A 232 11.50 -5.12 11.97
N GLU A 233 10.91 -6.31 11.75
CA GLU A 233 11.58 -7.60 11.95
C GLU A 233 12.72 -7.77 10.94
N GLU A 234 12.49 -7.46 9.67
CA GLU A 234 13.49 -7.55 8.60
C GLU A 234 14.75 -6.74 8.92
N GLN A 235 14.59 -5.54 9.46
CA GLN A 235 15.69 -4.63 9.79
C GLN A 235 16.23 -4.80 11.23
N GLY A 236 15.64 -5.70 12.02
CA GLY A 236 16.03 -5.95 13.41
C GLY A 236 15.82 -4.77 14.35
N CYS A 237 14.74 -3.99 14.11
CA CYS A 237 14.40 -2.81 14.91
C CYS A 237 12.92 -2.76 15.32
N GLN A 238 12.25 -3.91 15.36
CA GLN A 238 10.81 -4.01 15.67
C GLN A 238 10.48 -3.42 17.04
N ASP A 239 11.37 -3.56 18.02
CA ASP A 239 11.26 -3.01 19.37
C ASP A 239 11.30 -1.48 19.40
N GLN A 240 11.94 -0.85 18.40
CA GLN A 240 12.07 0.60 18.29
C GLN A 240 10.84 1.29 17.67
N ILE A 241 9.91 0.52 17.10
CA ILE A 241 8.64 1.04 16.57
C ILE A 241 7.66 1.19 17.71
N ASP A 242 7.24 2.42 18.02
CA ASP A 242 6.33 2.70 19.14
C ASP A 242 4.87 2.39 18.78
N VAL A 243 4.46 2.69 17.54
CA VAL A 243 3.15 2.35 16.99
C VAL A 243 3.34 1.67 15.64
N TYR A 244 3.00 0.41 15.59
CA TYR A 244 2.98 -0.39 14.38
C TYR A 244 1.58 -0.35 13.79
N PHE A 245 1.48 -0.12 12.49
CA PHE A 245 0.21 -0.13 11.75
C PHE A 245 0.31 -1.07 10.56
N SER A 246 -0.74 -1.84 10.30
CA SER A 246 -0.89 -2.57 9.04
C SER A 246 -2.35 -2.76 8.64
N THR A 247 -2.58 -3.13 7.38
CA THR A 247 -3.92 -3.39 6.82
C THR A 247 -4.09 -4.85 6.41
N PHE A 248 -5.33 -5.33 6.47
CA PHE A 248 -5.68 -6.66 5.94
C PHE A 248 -5.94 -6.66 4.42
N ALA A 249 -5.99 -5.49 3.79
CA ALA A 249 -6.31 -5.33 2.37
C ALA A 249 -5.18 -5.77 1.41
N LYS A 250 -4.12 -6.38 1.92
CA LYS A 250 -2.95 -6.82 1.13
C LYS A 250 -2.62 -8.28 1.44
N SER A 251 -1.52 -8.57 2.13
CA SER A 251 -1.10 -9.95 2.46
C SER A 251 -2.16 -10.79 3.17
N MET A 252 -3.03 -10.16 3.95
CA MET A 252 -4.14 -10.83 4.62
C MET A 252 -5.38 -11.02 3.74
N ALA A 253 -5.40 -10.51 2.50
CA ALA A 253 -6.50 -10.66 1.54
C ALA A 253 -7.90 -10.48 2.17
N GLY A 254 -8.08 -9.40 2.96
CA GLY A 254 -9.31 -9.18 3.72
C GLY A 254 -9.63 -7.71 3.94
N PHE A 255 -10.66 -7.46 4.72
CA PHE A 255 -11.03 -6.12 5.17
C PHE A 255 -10.58 -5.89 6.60
N GLY A 256 -10.15 -4.67 6.87
CA GLY A 256 -9.73 -4.24 8.19
C GLY A 256 -8.28 -3.78 8.21
N ALA A 257 -7.86 -3.40 9.39
CA ALA A 257 -6.50 -3.02 9.71
C ALA A 257 -6.27 -3.21 11.21
N PHE A 258 -5.07 -2.98 11.67
CA PHE A 258 -4.77 -2.94 13.09
C PHE A 258 -3.63 -1.99 13.40
N ILE A 259 -3.63 -1.52 14.63
CA ILE A 259 -2.51 -0.85 15.28
C ILE A 259 -2.01 -1.73 16.41
N ALA A 260 -0.70 -1.72 16.64
CA ALA A 260 -0.09 -2.45 17.75
C ALA A 260 1.03 -1.61 18.38
N GLY A 261 1.26 -1.80 19.69
CA GLY A 261 2.24 -1.05 20.43
C GLY A 261 2.19 -1.36 21.93
N ASN A 262 2.67 -0.42 22.74
CA ASN A 262 2.56 -0.50 24.18
C ASN A 262 1.09 -0.53 24.64
N LYS A 263 0.80 -1.33 25.65
CA LYS A 263 -0.57 -1.57 26.16
C LYS A 263 -1.30 -0.29 26.56
N GLU A 264 -0.62 0.65 27.18
CA GLU A 264 -1.24 1.90 27.62
C GLU A 264 -1.62 2.79 26.46
N ILE A 265 -0.76 2.87 25.43
CA ILE A 265 -1.01 3.65 24.21
C ILE A 265 -2.13 3.04 23.39
N ILE A 266 -2.14 1.72 23.22
CA ILE A 266 -3.23 1.04 22.51
C ILE A 266 -4.56 1.19 23.26
N ARG A 267 -4.53 1.11 24.59
CA ARG A 267 -5.72 1.42 25.40
C ARG A 267 -6.19 2.86 25.22
N TYR A 268 -5.30 3.84 25.22
CA TYR A 268 -5.63 5.24 24.95
C TYR A 268 -6.29 5.36 23.57
N LEU A 269 -5.70 4.79 22.53
CA LEU A 269 -6.24 4.82 21.17
C LEU A 269 -7.62 4.17 21.09
N LYS A 270 -7.85 3.02 21.73
CA LYS A 270 -9.16 2.35 21.79
C LYS A 270 -10.28 3.31 22.22
N PHE A 271 -10.01 4.23 23.13
CA PHE A 271 -10.98 5.20 23.67
C PHE A 271 -11.02 6.54 22.92
N ASN A 272 -10.10 6.77 21.97
CA ASN A 272 -9.98 8.07 21.29
C ASN A 272 -10.08 7.99 19.76
N LEU A 273 -10.03 6.79 19.17
CA LEU A 273 -10.17 6.62 17.72
C LEU A 273 -11.61 6.86 17.26
N ARG A 274 -11.88 8.06 16.77
CA ARG A 274 -13.21 8.46 16.28
C ARG A 274 -13.75 7.53 15.19
N SER A 275 -12.88 7.07 14.29
CA SER A 275 -13.23 6.13 13.23
C SER A 275 -13.68 4.75 13.73
N GLN A 276 -13.48 4.43 15.00
CA GLN A 276 -13.91 3.18 15.62
C GLN A 276 -15.05 3.39 16.61
N ILE A 277 -15.05 4.50 17.34
CA ILE A 277 -16.09 4.82 18.33
C ILE A 277 -17.42 5.08 17.63
N PHE A 278 -17.40 5.78 16.49
CA PHE A 278 -18.60 6.20 15.75
C PHE A 278 -18.87 5.34 14.50
N ALA A 279 -18.29 4.14 14.42
CA ALA A 279 -18.52 3.23 13.33
C ALA A 279 -18.86 1.83 13.85
N LYS A 280 -19.60 1.07 13.04
CA LYS A 280 -19.85 -0.35 13.27
C LYS A 280 -18.53 -1.12 13.31
N SER A 281 -18.40 -2.11 14.20
CA SER A 281 -17.19 -2.97 14.26
C SER A 281 -17.03 -3.85 13.03
N LEU A 282 -15.83 -4.40 12.85
CA LEU A 282 -15.58 -5.46 11.87
C LEU A 282 -16.59 -6.59 12.03
N THR A 283 -16.99 -7.17 10.90
CA THR A 283 -17.94 -8.28 10.91
C THR A 283 -17.26 -9.59 11.29
N MET A 284 -18.02 -10.52 11.87
CA MET A 284 -17.48 -11.80 12.36
C MET A 284 -16.78 -12.62 11.25
N PRO A 285 -17.29 -12.70 10.01
CA PRO A 285 -16.55 -13.35 8.93
C PRO A 285 -15.16 -12.77 8.70
N MET A 286 -15.00 -11.44 8.81
CA MET A 286 -13.71 -10.79 8.67
C MET A 286 -12.77 -11.09 9.83
N VAL A 287 -13.29 -11.17 11.03
CA VAL A 287 -12.52 -11.48 12.26
C VAL A 287 -12.05 -12.93 12.26
N ILE A 288 -12.97 -13.88 12.02
CA ILE A 288 -12.65 -15.33 11.99
C ILE A 288 -11.74 -15.64 10.79
N GLY A 289 -12.06 -15.08 9.63
CA GLY A 289 -11.18 -15.18 8.48
C GLY A 289 -9.80 -14.54 8.71
N GLY A 290 -9.73 -13.47 9.48
CA GLY A 290 -8.48 -12.87 9.93
C GLY A 290 -7.64 -13.81 10.79
N LEU A 291 -8.27 -14.50 11.75
CA LEU A 291 -7.64 -15.53 12.57
C LEU A 291 -7.08 -16.68 11.72
N LYS A 292 -7.85 -17.18 10.74
CA LYS A 292 -7.40 -18.25 9.84
C LYS A 292 -6.21 -17.80 8.98
N ARG A 293 -6.24 -16.59 8.44
CA ARG A 293 -5.14 -16.03 7.65
C ARG A 293 -3.86 -15.88 8.49
N LEU A 294 -3.99 -15.42 9.72
CA LEU A 294 -2.85 -15.30 10.65
C LEU A 294 -2.30 -16.68 11.06
N GLU A 295 -3.18 -17.68 11.24
CA GLU A 295 -2.78 -19.08 11.46
C GLU A 295 -1.94 -19.59 10.27
N LEU A 296 -2.39 -19.35 9.04
CA LEU A 296 -1.65 -19.75 7.83
C LEU A 296 -0.29 -19.07 7.75
N LEU A 297 -0.21 -17.77 8.06
CA LEU A 297 1.07 -17.04 8.13
C LEU A 297 2.06 -17.69 9.10
N ARG A 298 1.57 -18.17 10.26
CA ARG A 298 2.41 -18.81 11.28
C ARG A 298 2.80 -20.24 10.91
N THR A 299 1.89 -20.99 10.29
CA THR A 299 2.03 -22.47 10.14
C THR A 299 2.43 -22.90 8.74
N ARG A 300 2.37 -21.99 7.75
CA ARG A 300 2.64 -22.29 6.33
C ARG A 300 3.72 -21.35 5.76
N PRO A 301 4.96 -21.43 6.27
CA PRO A 301 6.05 -20.56 5.79
C PRO A 301 6.36 -20.73 4.29
N GLU A 302 5.97 -21.87 3.71
CA GLU A 302 6.11 -22.15 2.28
C GLU A 302 5.30 -21.18 1.40
N ILE A 303 4.21 -20.58 1.90
CA ILE A 303 3.43 -19.59 1.14
C ILE A 303 4.28 -18.33 0.91
N LYS A 304 4.90 -17.81 1.97
CA LYS A 304 5.81 -16.66 1.85
C LYS A 304 7.06 -17.02 1.04
N ALA A 305 7.61 -18.23 1.21
CA ALA A 305 8.76 -18.68 0.42
C ALA A 305 8.42 -18.70 -1.08
N LYS A 306 7.23 -19.19 -1.46
CA LYS A 306 6.78 -19.18 -2.86
C LYS A 306 6.59 -17.77 -3.41
N LEU A 307 6.08 -16.84 -2.61
CA LEU A 307 6.03 -15.44 -3.01
C LEU A 307 7.43 -14.94 -3.41
N TRP A 308 8.42 -15.14 -2.55
CA TRP A 308 9.77 -14.64 -2.80
C TRP A 308 10.48 -15.36 -3.97
N GLU A 309 10.23 -16.65 -4.15
CA GLU A 309 10.68 -17.37 -5.35
C GLU A 309 10.15 -16.70 -6.64
N ASN A 310 8.87 -16.37 -6.67
CA ASN A 310 8.24 -15.71 -7.81
C ASN A 310 8.75 -14.26 -8.00
N VAL A 311 8.97 -13.53 -6.90
CA VAL A 311 9.57 -12.18 -6.90
C VAL A 311 10.98 -12.21 -7.53
N GLU A 312 11.84 -13.10 -7.04
CA GLU A 312 13.22 -13.23 -7.52
C GLU A 312 13.26 -13.58 -9.01
N LYS A 313 12.46 -14.56 -9.45
CA LYS A 313 12.36 -14.93 -10.87
C LYS A 313 11.93 -13.78 -11.75
N LEU A 314 10.86 -13.06 -11.36
CA LEU A 314 10.33 -11.95 -12.14
C LEU A 314 11.33 -10.78 -12.18
N GLN A 315 11.82 -10.36 -11.02
CA GLN A 315 12.73 -9.20 -10.93
C GLN A 315 14.06 -9.48 -11.64
N LYS A 316 14.66 -10.66 -11.42
CA LYS A 316 15.86 -11.05 -12.14
C LYS A 316 15.62 -11.10 -13.65
N GLY A 317 14.51 -11.72 -14.09
CA GLY A 317 14.19 -11.82 -15.51
C GLY A 317 13.97 -10.46 -16.19
N LEU A 318 13.42 -9.48 -15.49
CA LEU A 318 13.27 -8.10 -15.97
C LEU A 318 14.62 -7.37 -16.03
N LEU A 319 15.44 -7.49 -15.00
CA LEU A 319 16.79 -6.91 -14.96
C LEU A 319 17.68 -7.46 -16.08
N ASP A 320 17.65 -8.79 -16.30
CA ASP A 320 18.42 -9.46 -17.38
C ASP A 320 18.01 -8.95 -18.77
N ARG A 321 16.80 -8.38 -18.91
CA ARG A 321 16.25 -7.75 -20.13
C ARG A 321 16.46 -6.23 -20.18
N GLY A 322 17.24 -5.67 -19.27
CA GLY A 322 17.59 -4.25 -19.28
C GLY A 322 16.53 -3.31 -18.68
N PHE A 323 15.49 -3.83 -18.04
CA PHE A 323 14.52 -2.97 -17.36
C PHE A 323 15.05 -2.40 -16.04
N ASN A 324 14.69 -1.16 -15.75
CA ASN A 324 15.06 -0.48 -14.52
C ASN A 324 13.99 -0.70 -13.45
N LEU A 325 14.33 -1.38 -12.36
CA LEU A 325 13.47 -1.62 -11.22
C LEU A 325 13.71 -0.62 -10.07
N GLY A 326 14.50 0.43 -10.30
CA GLY A 326 14.89 1.38 -9.26
C GLY A 326 15.68 0.70 -8.14
N ASN A 327 15.40 1.10 -6.92
CA ASN A 327 16.00 0.52 -5.72
C ASN A 327 15.01 -0.39 -4.96
N SER A 328 14.12 -1.08 -5.67
CA SER A 328 13.19 -2.02 -5.04
C SER A 328 13.94 -3.16 -4.39
N ASN A 329 13.60 -3.47 -3.16
CA ASN A 329 14.15 -4.57 -2.37
C ASN A 329 13.04 -5.32 -1.61
N THR A 330 11.84 -5.33 -2.19
CA THR A 330 10.63 -5.95 -1.63
C THR A 330 9.87 -6.75 -2.69
N CYS A 331 8.72 -7.30 -2.32
CA CYS A 331 7.85 -8.02 -3.26
C CYS A 331 7.15 -7.12 -4.30
N VAL A 332 7.17 -5.82 -4.15
CA VAL A 332 6.66 -4.90 -5.17
C VAL A 332 7.70 -4.77 -6.29
N THR A 333 7.28 -4.99 -7.52
CA THR A 333 8.16 -4.93 -8.69
C THR A 333 7.80 -3.73 -9.57
N PRO A 334 8.44 -2.57 -9.37
CA PRO A 334 8.26 -1.41 -10.22
C PRO A 334 9.14 -1.55 -11.47
N VAL A 335 8.62 -1.15 -12.63
CA VAL A 335 9.41 -1.03 -13.87
C VAL A 335 9.37 0.42 -14.31
N PHE A 336 10.50 1.12 -14.17
CA PHE A 336 10.64 2.52 -14.53
C PHE A 336 11.07 2.68 -15.98
N MET A 337 10.40 3.56 -16.70
CA MET A 337 10.69 3.91 -18.09
C MET A 337 10.61 5.44 -18.26
N GLN A 338 11.23 5.95 -19.31
CA GLN A 338 11.03 7.31 -19.74
C GLN A 338 9.92 7.36 -20.78
N GLY A 339 9.10 8.40 -20.76
CA GLY A 339 8.04 8.60 -21.72
C GLY A 339 6.93 9.51 -21.22
N THR A 340 5.97 9.73 -22.09
CA THR A 340 4.81 10.59 -21.86
C THR A 340 3.59 9.75 -21.42
N PRO A 341 2.55 10.36 -20.88
CA PRO A 341 1.29 9.65 -20.60
C PRO A 341 0.68 8.98 -21.82
N VAL A 342 0.84 9.55 -23.02
CA VAL A 342 0.33 8.96 -24.28
C VAL A 342 1.12 7.71 -24.63
N GLU A 343 2.44 7.74 -24.54
CA GLU A 343 3.29 6.55 -24.71
C GLU A 343 2.95 5.47 -23.70
N ALA A 344 2.74 5.84 -22.43
CA ALA A 344 2.31 4.91 -21.39
C ALA A 344 0.98 4.23 -21.71
N THR A 345 0.02 4.98 -22.28
CA THR A 345 -1.28 4.47 -22.71
C THR A 345 -1.11 3.43 -23.83
N LEU A 346 -0.32 3.74 -24.87
CA LEU A 346 -0.04 2.85 -25.98
C LEU A 346 0.67 1.56 -25.54
N LEU A 347 1.67 1.68 -24.68
CA LEU A 347 2.40 0.56 -24.11
C LEU A 347 1.49 -0.37 -23.29
N VAL A 348 0.65 0.19 -22.41
CA VAL A 348 -0.28 -0.61 -21.59
C VAL A 348 -1.34 -1.27 -22.46
N LYS A 349 -1.80 -0.58 -23.51
CA LYS A 349 -2.72 -1.16 -24.48
C LYS A 349 -2.09 -2.35 -25.21
N ASP A 350 -0.85 -2.21 -25.66
CA ASP A 350 -0.09 -3.29 -26.31
C ASP A 350 0.08 -4.50 -25.38
N LEU A 351 0.48 -4.28 -24.13
CA LEU A 351 0.59 -5.34 -23.11
C LEU A 351 -0.74 -6.09 -22.91
N ARG A 352 -1.86 -5.37 -22.81
CA ARG A 352 -3.17 -5.98 -22.52
C ARG A 352 -3.75 -6.68 -23.74
N GLU A 353 -3.70 -6.05 -24.93
CA GLU A 353 -4.40 -6.53 -26.11
C GLU A 353 -3.62 -7.59 -26.91
N ASN A 354 -2.29 -7.43 -27.00
CA ASN A 354 -1.44 -8.28 -27.81
C ASN A 354 -0.69 -9.35 -27.00
N PHE A 355 -0.41 -9.08 -25.72
CA PHE A 355 0.34 -10.01 -24.86
C PHE A 355 -0.47 -10.58 -23.71
N GLY A 356 -1.70 -10.09 -23.49
CA GLY A 356 -2.53 -10.57 -22.38
C GLY A 356 -1.94 -10.28 -20.99
N ILE A 357 -1.17 -9.20 -20.83
CA ILE A 357 -0.56 -8.79 -19.55
C ILE A 357 -1.31 -7.59 -18.98
N PHE A 358 -1.91 -7.76 -17.81
CA PHE A 358 -2.58 -6.69 -17.10
C PHE A 358 -1.72 -6.20 -15.93
N THR A 359 -1.18 -4.99 -16.06
CA THR A 359 -0.42 -4.30 -15.02
C THR A 359 -1.00 -2.91 -14.75
N SER A 360 -0.75 -2.38 -13.54
CA SER A 360 -1.04 -0.99 -13.20
C SER A 360 -0.01 -0.07 -13.82
N VAL A 361 -0.47 1.04 -14.37
CA VAL A 361 0.39 2.12 -14.87
C VAL A 361 0.25 3.33 -13.97
N VAL A 362 1.37 3.94 -13.65
CA VAL A 362 1.44 5.16 -12.85
C VAL A 362 2.23 6.20 -13.64
N VAL A 363 1.68 7.41 -13.68
CA VAL A 363 2.26 8.57 -14.35
C VAL A 363 2.17 9.80 -13.43
N TYR A 364 2.66 10.94 -13.88
CA TYR A 364 2.45 12.19 -13.16
C TYR A 364 0.95 12.42 -12.85
N PRO A 365 0.57 12.94 -11.68
CA PRO A 365 1.42 13.56 -10.64
C PRO A 365 1.96 12.59 -9.57
N VAL A 366 1.71 11.30 -9.66
CA VAL A 366 2.13 10.32 -8.64
C VAL A 366 3.64 10.05 -8.69
N ILE A 367 4.21 10.13 -9.89
CA ILE A 367 5.66 10.05 -10.14
C ILE A 367 6.12 11.29 -10.94
N PRO A 368 7.43 11.57 -11.02
CA PRO A 368 7.94 12.72 -11.76
C PRO A 368 7.49 12.76 -13.22
N LYS A 369 7.36 13.98 -13.75
CA LYS A 369 7.06 14.22 -15.18
C LYS A 369 8.09 13.54 -16.07
N GLY A 370 7.62 12.99 -17.21
CA GLY A 370 8.48 12.31 -18.17
C GLY A 370 8.83 10.87 -17.77
N SER A 371 8.26 10.39 -16.68
CA SER A 371 8.45 9.01 -16.21
C SER A 371 7.17 8.21 -16.35
N ILE A 372 7.32 6.91 -16.64
CA ILE A 372 6.27 5.89 -16.62
C ILE A 372 6.70 4.84 -15.60
N LEU A 373 5.78 4.41 -14.76
CA LEU A 373 5.98 3.30 -13.84
C LEU A 373 4.92 2.24 -14.12
N LEU A 374 5.34 1.06 -14.55
CA LEU A 374 4.50 -0.14 -14.47
C LEU A 374 4.75 -0.81 -13.12
N ARG A 375 3.68 -1.09 -12.41
CA ARG A 375 3.75 -1.74 -11.09
C ARG A 375 3.23 -3.16 -11.20
N LEU A 376 4.13 -4.14 -11.10
CA LEU A 376 3.80 -5.55 -11.08
C LEU A 376 3.82 -6.04 -9.63
N ILE A 377 2.79 -6.81 -9.27
CA ILE A 377 2.65 -7.42 -7.95
C ILE A 377 2.67 -8.93 -8.10
N PRO A 378 3.84 -9.56 -7.95
CA PRO A 378 3.92 -11.00 -7.83
C PRO A 378 3.16 -11.47 -6.59
N THR A 379 2.52 -12.63 -6.73
CA THR A 379 1.84 -13.31 -5.62
C THR A 379 2.34 -14.74 -5.49
N ALA A 380 2.11 -15.36 -4.35
CA ALA A 380 2.43 -16.78 -4.16
C ALA A 380 1.64 -17.70 -5.11
N SER A 381 0.52 -17.22 -5.68
CA SER A 381 -0.32 -17.98 -6.60
C SER A 381 0.17 -17.97 -8.04
N HIS A 382 1.08 -17.05 -8.43
CA HIS A 382 1.63 -17.06 -9.78
C HIS A 382 2.51 -18.28 -10.02
N THR A 383 2.44 -18.79 -11.23
CA THR A 383 3.23 -19.94 -11.69
C THR A 383 4.42 -19.51 -12.55
N ASP A 384 5.36 -20.41 -12.73
CA ASP A 384 6.51 -20.20 -13.64
C ASP A 384 6.08 -19.91 -15.07
N ALA A 385 4.96 -20.50 -15.52
CA ALA A 385 4.41 -20.24 -16.86
C ALA A 385 4.02 -18.78 -17.03
N GLU A 386 3.27 -18.21 -16.06
CA GLU A 386 2.83 -16.81 -16.10
C GLU A 386 4.00 -15.83 -16.00
N ILE A 387 5.01 -16.16 -15.21
CA ILE A 387 6.24 -15.37 -15.12
C ILE A 387 6.96 -15.39 -16.47
N ASN A 388 7.15 -16.56 -17.08
CA ASN A 388 7.81 -16.70 -18.38
C ASN A 388 7.07 -16.01 -19.53
N GLU A 389 5.73 -16.14 -19.58
CA GLU A 389 4.88 -15.43 -20.54
C GLU A 389 5.04 -13.90 -20.37
N THR A 390 5.05 -13.43 -19.13
CA THR A 390 5.24 -12.01 -18.82
C THR A 390 6.64 -11.53 -19.26
N LEU A 391 7.69 -12.29 -18.95
CA LEU A 391 9.06 -11.94 -19.36
C LEU A 391 9.22 -11.90 -20.87
N ALA A 392 8.58 -12.82 -21.61
CA ALA A 392 8.58 -12.80 -23.08
C ALA A 392 7.84 -11.56 -23.62
N ALA A 393 6.72 -11.18 -23.03
CA ALA A 393 6.01 -9.95 -23.37
C ALA A 393 6.87 -8.70 -23.13
N PHE A 394 7.55 -8.65 -22.00
CA PHE A 394 8.45 -7.52 -21.67
C PHE A 394 9.67 -7.46 -22.61
N GLU A 395 10.21 -8.59 -23.03
CA GLU A 395 11.25 -8.63 -24.07
C GLU A 395 10.77 -7.99 -25.39
N ALA A 396 9.58 -8.38 -25.84
CA ALA A 396 8.97 -7.82 -27.07
C ALA A 396 8.67 -6.32 -26.96
N ILE A 397 8.21 -5.82 -25.81
CA ILE A 397 8.00 -4.38 -25.62
C ILE A 397 9.32 -3.62 -25.45
N HIS A 398 10.37 -4.26 -24.91
CA HIS A 398 11.69 -3.63 -24.80
C HIS A 398 12.23 -3.26 -26.19
N ASP A 399 12.13 -4.14 -27.16
CA ASP A 399 12.54 -3.87 -28.54
C ASP A 399 11.75 -2.69 -29.14
N LYS A 400 10.44 -2.65 -28.89
CA LYS A 400 9.59 -1.52 -29.32
C LYS A 400 9.96 -0.20 -28.64
N LEU A 401 10.31 -0.23 -27.35
CA LEU A 401 10.76 0.94 -26.60
C LEU A 401 12.10 1.48 -27.15
N VAL A 402 13.07 0.60 -27.34
CA VAL A 402 14.40 0.96 -27.86
C VAL A 402 14.30 1.54 -29.27
N ASN A 403 13.43 0.98 -30.12
CA ASN A 403 13.21 1.45 -31.49
C ASN A 403 12.25 2.65 -31.57
N GLY A 404 11.78 3.21 -30.46
CA GLY A 404 10.95 4.42 -30.44
C GLY A 404 9.51 4.24 -30.98
N VAL A 405 9.03 3.00 -31.10
CA VAL A 405 7.72 2.69 -31.70
C VAL A 405 6.57 3.42 -30.99
N TYR A 406 6.53 3.40 -29.68
CA TYR A 406 5.46 4.07 -28.91
C TYR A 406 5.54 5.59 -29.03
N LYS A 407 6.75 6.15 -29.14
CA LYS A 407 6.97 7.58 -29.37
C LYS A 407 6.43 8.02 -30.72
N GLU A 408 6.80 7.32 -31.79
CA GLU A 408 6.30 7.60 -33.15
C GLU A 408 4.77 7.49 -33.23
N GLN A 409 4.19 6.45 -32.62
CA GLN A 409 2.74 6.28 -32.55
C GLN A 409 2.06 7.40 -31.76
N ALA A 410 2.66 7.84 -30.66
CA ALA A 410 2.13 8.95 -29.85
C ALA A 410 2.16 10.27 -30.62
N GLU A 411 3.27 10.58 -31.31
CA GLU A 411 3.40 11.76 -32.14
C GLU A 411 2.37 11.78 -33.27
N LYS A 412 2.16 10.65 -33.94
CA LYS A 412 1.14 10.52 -35.00
C LYS A 412 -0.28 10.73 -34.46
N LEU A 413 -0.61 10.11 -33.33
CA LEU A 413 -1.94 10.24 -32.70
C LEU A 413 -2.24 11.70 -32.33
N LEU A 414 -1.26 12.41 -31.77
CA LEU A 414 -1.39 13.81 -31.39
C LEU A 414 -1.57 14.72 -32.62
N ALA A 415 -0.80 14.47 -33.69
CA ALA A 415 -0.92 15.20 -34.96
C ALA A 415 -2.30 15.03 -35.61
N GLU A 416 -2.86 13.80 -35.61
CA GLU A 416 -4.19 13.51 -36.13
C GLU A 416 -5.31 14.21 -35.35
N GLN A 417 -5.09 14.47 -34.05
CA GLN A 417 -6.05 15.19 -33.19
C GLN A 417 -5.84 16.71 -33.18
N GLY A 418 -4.88 17.24 -33.94
CA GLY A 418 -4.54 18.66 -33.95
C GLY A 418 -4.00 19.17 -32.62
N LEU A 419 -3.48 18.26 -31.77
CA LEU A 419 -2.90 18.56 -30.47
C LEU A 419 -1.38 18.62 -30.60
N GLU A 420 -0.79 19.77 -30.27
CA GLU A 420 0.66 19.85 -30.05
C GLU A 420 1.01 19.21 -28.70
N PHE A 421 2.08 18.41 -28.68
CA PHE A 421 2.65 17.90 -27.45
C PHE A 421 3.17 19.07 -26.63
N LYS A 422 2.40 19.51 -25.63
CA LYS A 422 2.94 20.34 -24.54
C LYS A 422 3.44 19.36 -23.46
N PRO A 423 4.77 19.27 -23.24
CA PRO A 423 5.26 18.51 -22.09
C PRO A 423 4.62 19.10 -20.84
N LEU A 424 3.82 18.27 -20.14
CA LEU A 424 3.12 18.63 -18.92
C LEU A 424 4.10 18.95 -17.79
#